data_4d96277de341b378b55689855a3c11a3
#
_entry.id   4d96277de341b378b55689855a3c11a3
#
_cell.length_a   1.000
_cell.length_b   1.000
_cell.length_c   1.000
_cell.angle_alpha   90.00
_cell.angle_beta   90.00
_cell.angle_gamma   90.00
#
_symmetry.space_group_name_H-M   'P 1'
#
loop_
_entity.id
_entity.type
_entity.pdbx_description
1 polymer ?
#
loop_
_entity_poly.entity_id
_entity_poly.type
_entity_poly.pdbx_seq_one_letter_code
_entity_poly.pdbx_strand_id
1 'polypeptide(L)'
;MPPAASRRRWQLPGGASDDVLRANLARLARELLVAGVTTFECKSGYGLDVPEEQRSLRLAREFTTETTFLGAHVVPPEVAREDYLASVCGPMLAACAPHARWVDAFCEDGAFSVDECRLVLRAGLAAGLGARLHANQLGPGPGVRLAVELGAASADHCTHLTPADVDDLAAGSTVATLLPLVEFSTRSPYPGCPCARWTPVPLSR
;
A
#
# COMPACT_ATOMS: atom_id res chain seq x y z
N MET A 1 11.97 -6.52 13.55
CA MET A 1 12.98 -6.02 12.59
C MET A 1 12.63 -6.55 11.21
N PRO A 2 12.47 -5.73 10.17
CA PRO A 2 12.22 -6.23 8.83
C PRO A 2 13.40 -7.11 8.38
N PRO A 3 13.16 -8.19 7.65
CA PRO A 3 14.22 -9.11 7.21
C PRO A 3 15.24 -8.40 6.33
N ALA A 4 16.51 -8.80 6.44
CA ALA A 4 17.66 -8.18 5.77
C ALA A 4 17.54 -8.05 4.22
N ALA A 5 16.62 -8.81 3.61
CA ALA A 5 16.35 -8.76 2.17
C ALA A 5 15.68 -7.44 1.75
N SER A 6 14.90 -6.78 2.63
CA SER A 6 14.25 -5.51 2.31
C SER A 6 15.23 -4.34 2.28
N ARG A 7 16.29 -4.38 3.12
CA ARG A 7 17.28 -3.31 3.22
C ARG A 7 18.14 -3.11 1.96
N ARG A 8 18.39 -4.15 1.18
CA ARG A 8 19.19 -4.05 -0.05
C ARG A 8 18.45 -3.40 -1.23
N ARG A 9 17.11 -3.40 -1.21
CA ARG A 9 16.30 -2.77 -2.28
C ARG A 9 16.21 -1.26 -2.18
N TRP A 10 16.40 -0.69 -1.00
CA TRP A 10 16.26 0.75 -0.76
C TRP A 10 17.40 1.59 -1.32
N GLN A 11 18.51 0.98 -1.74
CA GLN A 11 19.65 1.68 -2.33
C GLN A 11 19.54 1.86 -3.86
N LEU A 12 18.45 1.45 -4.49
CA LEU A 12 18.37 1.36 -5.95
C LEU A 12 17.60 2.47 -6.69
N PRO A 13 16.63 3.24 -6.13
CA PRO A 13 15.96 4.29 -6.91
C PRO A 13 16.80 5.56 -7.10
N GLY A 14 17.59 5.98 -6.12
CA GLY A 14 18.26 7.28 -6.10
C GLY A 14 19.40 7.49 -7.13
N GLY A 15 19.78 6.48 -7.90
CA GLY A 15 20.87 6.60 -8.89
C GLY A 15 20.44 6.27 -10.34
N ALA A 16 19.24 5.71 -10.55
CA ALA A 16 18.76 5.36 -11.88
C ALA A 16 18.16 6.57 -12.60
N SER A 17 18.45 6.73 -13.91
CA SER A 17 17.81 7.77 -14.71
C SER A 17 16.32 7.47 -14.92
N ASP A 18 15.53 8.49 -15.25
CA ASP A 18 14.11 8.34 -15.64
C ASP A 18 13.94 7.31 -16.75
N ASP A 19 14.85 7.28 -17.72
CA ASP A 19 14.78 6.34 -18.86
C ASP A 19 14.97 4.90 -18.43
N VAL A 20 15.84 4.64 -17.46
CA VAL A 20 16.03 3.29 -16.87
C VAL A 20 14.77 2.86 -16.10
N LEU A 21 14.19 3.76 -15.33
CA LEU A 21 12.95 3.49 -14.59
C LEU A 21 11.77 3.25 -15.53
N ARG A 22 11.61 4.06 -16.58
CA ARG A 22 10.60 3.84 -17.63
C ARG A 22 10.77 2.51 -18.35
N ALA A 23 12.00 2.17 -18.72
CA ALA A 23 12.27 0.90 -19.38
C ALA A 23 11.90 -0.30 -18.50
N ASN A 24 12.16 -0.23 -17.20
CA ASN A 24 11.74 -1.26 -16.25
C ASN A 24 10.23 -1.34 -16.10
N LEU A 25 9.54 -0.20 -15.96
CA LEU A 25 8.08 -0.15 -15.88
C LEU A 25 7.43 -0.70 -17.16
N ALA A 26 7.93 -0.31 -18.32
CA ALA A 26 7.44 -0.80 -19.61
C ALA A 26 7.60 -2.32 -19.75
N ARG A 27 8.74 -2.87 -19.31
CA ARG A 27 8.98 -4.31 -19.31
C ARG A 27 8.00 -5.03 -18.39
N LEU A 28 7.83 -4.57 -17.14
CA LEU A 28 6.91 -5.16 -16.17
C LEU A 28 5.45 -5.07 -16.63
N ALA A 29 5.03 -3.92 -17.15
CA ALA A 29 3.68 -3.74 -17.70
C ALA A 29 3.40 -4.70 -18.85
N ARG A 30 4.39 -4.92 -19.73
CA ARG A 30 4.28 -5.90 -20.83
C ARG A 30 4.21 -7.33 -20.31
N GLU A 31 5.00 -7.70 -19.31
CA GLU A 31 4.96 -9.04 -18.69
C GLU A 31 3.59 -9.30 -18.05
N LEU A 32 3.03 -8.32 -17.34
CA LEU A 32 1.69 -8.38 -16.77
C LEU A 32 0.63 -8.55 -17.86
N LEU A 33 0.72 -7.77 -18.94
CA LEU A 33 -0.22 -7.87 -20.06
C LEU A 33 -0.17 -9.24 -20.74
N VAL A 34 1.02 -9.79 -20.97
CA VAL A 34 1.19 -11.14 -21.54
C VAL A 34 0.61 -12.22 -20.61
N ALA A 35 0.67 -11.99 -19.28
CA ALA A 35 0.05 -12.85 -18.29
C ALA A 35 -1.47 -12.65 -18.13
N GLY A 36 -2.10 -11.78 -18.96
CA GLY A 36 -3.54 -11.51 -18.94
C GLY A 36 -3.97 -10.42 -17.95
N VAL A 37 -3.03 -9.72 -17.30
CA VAL A 37 -3.33 -8.61 -16.39
C VAL A 37 -3.47 -7.33 -17.20
N THR A 38 -4.69 -6.81 -17.33
CA THR A 38 -5.01 -5.60 -18.12
C THR A 38 -5.02 -4.32 -17.29
N THR A 39 -5.08 -4.44 -15.98
CA THR A 39 -5.04 -3.32 -15.04
C THR A 39 -4.16 -3.70 -13.85
N PHE A 40 -3.23 -2.83 -13.48
CA PHE A 40 -2.34 -3.05 -12.35
C PHE A 40 -2.14 -1.75 -11.57
N GLU A 41 -1.89 -1.90 -10.30
CA GLU A 41 -1.54 -0.79 -9.40
C GLU A 41 -0.02 -0.61 -9.34
N CYS A 42 0.42 0.65 -9.28
CA CYS A 42 1.82 0.99 -9.04
C CYS A 42 1.91 1.93 -7.82
N LYS A 43 2.61 1.46 -6.79
CA LYS A 43 2.80 2.21 -5.54
C LYS A 43 4.18 2.86 -5.49
N SER A 44 4.25 4.06 -4.91
CA SER A 44 5.50 4.66 -4.43
C SER A 44 5.92 4.05 -3.07
N GLY A 45 6.71 4.71 -2.27
CA GLY A 45 7.00 4.31 -0.88
C GLY A 45 8.43 3.88 -0.60
N TYR A 46 9.32 4.00 -1.59
CA TYR A 46 10.75 3.73 -1.44
C TYR A 46 11.64 4.92 -1.83
N GLY A 47 11.06 6.04 -2.25
CA GLY A 47 11.77 7.30 -2.47
C GLY A 47 12.20 7.95 -1.17
N LEU A 48 11.33 7.89 -0.16
CA LEU A 48 11.53 8.35 1.21
C LEU A 48 11.77 9.86 1.37
N ASP A 49 11.70 10.60 0.29
CA ASP A 49 11.71 12.06 0.27
C ASP A 49 10.71 12.61 -0.77
N VAL A 50 10.46 13.90 -0.72
CA VAL A 50 9.47 14.55 -1.58
C VAL A 50 9.78 14.38 -3.07
N PRO A 51 11.00 14.68 -3.57
CA PRO A 51 11.28 14.59 -5.00
C PRO A 51 11.22 13.15 -5.54
N GLU A 52 11.74 12.16 -4.82
CA GLU A 52 11.78 10.79 -5.31
C GLU A 52 10.41 10.09 -5.24
N GLU A 53 9.58 10.37 -4.20
CA GLU A 53 8.21 9.88 -4.15
C GLU A 53 7.36 10.48 -5.29
N GLN A 54 7.44 11.78 -5.51
CA GLN A 54 6.76 12.45 -6.63
C GLN A 54 7.24 11.91 -7.98
N ARG A 55 8.55 11.75 -8.16
CA ARG A 55 9.17 11.21 -9.37
C ARG A 55 8.65 9.82 -9.69
N SER A 56 8.59 8.95 -8.68
CA SER A 56 8.10 7.58 -8.80
C SER A 56 6.66 7.54 -9.32
N LEU A 57 5.77 8.35 -8.74
CA LEU A 57 4.36 8.42 -9.14
C LEU A 57 4.19 9.06 -10.53
N ARG A 58 4.95 10.11 -10.84
CA ARG A 58 4.93 10.74 -12.17
C ARG A 58 5.27 9.74 -13.28
N LEU A 59 6.31 8.93 -13.07
CA LEU A 59 6.70 7.89 -14.02
C LEU A 59 5.67 6.75 -14.07
N ALA A 60 5.13 6.32 -12.94
CA ALA A 60 4.11 5.29 -12.89
C ALA A 60 2.85 5.65 -13.69
N ARG A 61 2.45 6.94 -13.66
CA ARG A 61 1.27 7.43 -14.41
C ARG A 61 1.39 7.30 -15.93
N GLU A 62 2.58 7.14 -16.46
CA GLU A 62 2.78 6.90 -17.89
C GLU A 62 2.28 5.49 -18.30
N PHE A 63 2.10 4.57 -17.33
CA PHE A 63 1.77 3.15 -17.58
C PHE A 63 0.44 2.70 -16.98
N THR A 64 -0.03 3.35 -15.93
CA THR A 64 -1.30 3.01 -15.28
C THR A 64 -1.96 4.24 -14.67
N THR A 65 -3.29 4.21 -14.56
CA THR A 65 -4.08 5.20 -13.81
C THR A 65 -4.20 4.83 -12.33
N GLU A 66 -3.88 3.59 -11.97
CA GLU A 66 -3.95 3.07 -10.60
C GLU A 66 -2.62 3.33 -9.88
N THR A 67 -2.34 4.60 -9.58
CA THR A 67 -1.13 5.03 -8.90
C THR A 67 -1.44 5.34 -7.44
N THR A 68 -0.57 4.87 -6.52
CA THR A 68 -0.77 4.95 -5.08
C THR A 68 0.39 5.62 -4.40
N PHE A 69 0.11 6.70 -3.68
CA PHE A 69 1.07 7.33 -2.79
C PHE A 69 1.18 6.52 -1.50
N LEU A 70 2.32 5.89 -1.27
CA LEU A 70 2.63 5.08 -0.10
C LEU A 70 3.80 5.69 0.71
N GLY A 71 3.77 6.99 0.98
CA GLY A 71 4.81 7.67 1.78
C GLY A 71 4.96 7.10 3.18
N ALA A 72 3.87 6.62 3.80
CA ALA A 72 3.89 5.95 5.09
C ALA A 72 4.19 4.45 4.97
N HIS A 73 5.32 4.09 4.37
CA HIS A 73 5.79 2.71 4.23
C HIS A 73 6.91 2.37 5.20
N VAL A 74 7.92 3.23 5.26
CA VAL A 74 9.11 3.09 6.12
C VAL A 74 9.58 4.47 6.54
N VAL A 75 10.01 4.61 7.77
CA VAL A 75 10.67 5.83 8.25
C VAL A 75 12.17 5.73 7.95
N PRO A 76 12.78 6.69 7.22
CA PRO A 76 14.22 6.74 7.03
C PRO A 76 14.95 6.82 8.38
N PRO A 77 16.03 6.05 8.59
CA PRO A 77 16.71 6.01 9.89
C PRO A 77 17.37 7.35 10.28
N GLU A 78 17.60 8.23 9.31
CA GLU A 78 18.24 9.54 9.51
C GLU A 78 17.26 10.65 9.86
N VAL A 79 15.95 10.39 9.82
CA VAL A 79 14.88 11.39 10.02
C VAL A 79 14.10 11.06 11.29
N ALA A 80 13.79 12.07 12.09
CA ALA A 80 12.90 11.88 13.23
C ALA A 80 11.50 11.48 12.74
N ARG A 81 10.88 10.53 13.46
CA ARG A 81 9.60 9.93 13.05
C ARG A 81 8.49 10.97 12.88
N GLU A 82 8.42 11.91 13.81
CA GLU A 82 7.42 12.99 13.81
C GLU A 82 7.61 13.91 12.61
N ASP A 83 8.86 14.26 12.28
CA ASP A 83 9.20 15.11 11.13
C ASP A 83 8.89 14.40 9.81
N TYR A 84 9.18 13.11 9.74
CA TYR A 84 8.84 12.30 8.56
C TYR A 84 7.33 12.20 8.37
N LEU A 85 6.57 11.93 9.42
CA LEU A 85 5.10 11.87 9.37
C LEU A 85 4.51 13.24 8.98
N ALA A 86 5.03 14.34 9.51
CA ALA A 86 4.63 15.68 9.11
C ALA A 86 4.90 15.94 7.62
N SER A 87 6.05 15.47 7.11
CA SER A 87 6.38 15.54 5.69
C SER A 87 5.40 14.73 4.84
N VAL A 88 5.11 13.48 5.24
CA VAL A 88 4.18 12.59 4.53
C VAL A 88 2.77 13.19 4.46
N CYS A 89 2.26 13.75 5.56
CA CYS A 89 0.93 14.35 5.60
C CYS A 89 0.87 15.76 4.97
N GLY A 90 2.00 16.40 4.74
CA GLY A 90 2.12 17.78 4.27
C GLY A 90 2.78 17.90 2.88
N PRO A 91 4.05 18.36 2.82
CA PRO A 91 4.70 18.68 1.55
C PRO A 91 4.84 17.49 0.61
N MET A 92 5.05 16.28 1.12
CA MET A 92 5.16 15.08 0.30
C MET A 92 3.80 14.73 -0.32
N LEU A 93 2.72 14.72 0.46
CA LEU A 93 1.38 14.52 -0.06
C LEU A 93 1.01 15.59 -1.11
N ALA A 94 1.29 16.86 -0.83
CA ALA A 94 0.98 17.95 -1.76
C ALA A 94 1.69 17.78 -3.12
N ALA A 95 2.94 17.30 -3.11
CA ALA A 95 3.70 17.04 -4.33
C ALA A 95 3.21 15.79 -5.07
N CYS A 96 2.78 14.75 -4.32
CA CYS A 96 2.40 13.44 -4.86
C CYS A 96 0.94 13.36 -5.31
N ALA A 97 0.02 14.06 -4.66
CA ALA A 97 -1.42 13.98 -4.91
C ALA A 97 -1.81 14.25 -6.39
N PRO A 98 -1.19 15.20 -7.14
CA PRO A 98 -1.50 15.37 -8.57
C PRO A 98 -1.17 14.15 -9.44
N HIS A 99 -0.36 13.23 -8.94
CA HIS A 99 0.13 12.05 -9.64
C HIS A 99 -0.41 10.73 -9.06
N ALA A 100 -1.18 10.79 -7.98
CA ALA A 100 -1.76 9.65 -7.31
C ALA A 100 -3.28 9.61 -7.47
N ARG A 101 -3.84 8.41 -7.52
CA ARG A 101 -5.27 8.15 -7.36
C ARG A 101 -5.60 7.74 -5.94
N TRP A 102 -4.66 7.08 -5.27
CA TRP A 102 -4.83 6.48 -3.96
C TRP A 102 -3.76 6.96 -2.98
N VAL A 103 -4.10 7.00 -1.71
CA VAL A 103 -3.18 7.07 -0.58
C VAL A 103 -3.21 5.76 0.17
N ASP A 104 -2.04 5.31 0.65
CA ASP A 104 -1.87 4.06 1.37
C ASP A 104 -0.88 4.24 2.53
N ALA A 105 -0.98 3.39 3.54
CA ALA A 105 -0.08 3.36 4.67
C ALA A 105 0.18 1.91 5.13
N PHE A 106 1.32 1.66 5.76
CA PHE A 106 1.69 0.36 6.29
C PHE A 106 1.38 0.28 7.79
N CYS A 107 0.21 -0.27 8.13
CA CYS A 107 -0.31 -0.37 9.49
C CYS A 107 0.15 -1.68 10.14
N GLU A 108 1.36 -1.70 10.68
CA GLU A 108 1.97 -2.88 11.29
C GLU A 108 2.90 -2.52 12.46
N ASP A 109 3.10 -3.47 13.35
CA ASP A 109 4.09 -3.35 14.40
C ASP A 109 5.50 -3.16 13.80
N GLY A 110 6.18 -2.09 14.24
CA GLY A 110 7.49 -1.71 13.71
C GLY A 110 7.45 -0.88 12.41
N ALA A 111 6.27 -0.63 11.85
CA ALA A 111 6.04 0.32 10.76
C ALA A 111 5.29 1.56 11.26
N PHE A 112 4.03 1.75 10.93
CA PHE A 112 3.22 2.87 11.41
C PHE A 112 2.08 2.37 12.31
N SER A 113 1.85 3.10 13.40
CA SER A 113 0.73 2.83 14.30
C SER A 113 -0.62 3.14 13.63
N VAL A 114 -1.70 2.61 14.20
CA VAL A 114 -3.07 2.85 13.69
C VAL A 114 -3.42 4.35 13.67
N ASP A 115 -2.94 5.12 14.66
CA ASP A 115 -3.21 6.56 14.74
C ASP A 115 -2.42 7.35 13.68
N GLU A 116 -1.17 6.98 13.43
CA GLU A 116 -0.36 7.56 12.35
C GLU A 116 -0.95 7.22 10.97
N CYS A 117 -1.35 5.98 10.75
CA CYS A 117 -2.04 5.58 9.52
C CYS A 117 -3.35 6.35 9.34
N ARG A 118 -4.12 6.55 10.40
CA ARG A 118 -5.34 7.37 10.40
C ARG A 118 -5.07 8.80 9.96
N LEU A 119 -4.00 9.43 10.47
CA LEU A 119 -3.59 10.78 10.06
C LEU A 119 -3.26 10.83 8.58
N VAL A 120 -2.44 9.91 8.09
CA VAL A 120 -2.02 9.84 6.68
C VAL A 120 -3.21 9.63 5.75
N LEU A 121 -4.08 8.64 6.05
CA LEU A 121 -5.24 8.35 5.22
C LEU A 121 -6.25 9.51 5.19
N ARG A 122 -6.50 10.14 6.34
CA ARG A 122 -7.37 11.33 6.40
C ARG A 122 -6.80 12.51 5.62
N ALA A 123 -5.49 12.73 5.68
CA ALA A 123 -4.83 13.77 4.87
C ALA A 123 -4.99 13.48 3.37
N GLY A 124 -4.79 12.23 2.93
CA GLY A 124 -4.99 11.82 1.55
C GLY A 124 -6.44 11.98 1.08
N LEU A 125 -7.41 11.53 1.90
CA LEU A 125 -8.84 11.71 1.62
C LEU A 125 -9.21 13.20 1.48
N ALA A 126 -8.67 14.06 2.36
CA ALA A 126 -8.88 15.51 2.28
C ALA A 126 -8.24 16.14 1.02
N ALA A 127 -7.17 15.52 0.49
CA ALA A 127 -6.56 15.90 -0.78
C ALA A 127 -7.29 15.32 -2.02
N GLY A 128 -8.41 14.60 -1.83
CA GLY A 128 -9.22 14.04 -2.91
C GLY A 128 -8.78 12.67 -3.40
N LEU A 129 -7.84 12.00 -2.71
CA LEU A 129 -7.42 10.64 -3.03
C LEU A 129 -8.38 9.61 -2.42
N GLY A 130 -8.51 8.44 -3.03
CA GLY A 130 -9.10 7.28 -2.38
C GLY A 130 -8.11 6.65 -1.39
N ALA A 131 -8.62 5.95 -0.36
CA ALA A 131 -7.77 5.29 0.63
C ALA A 131 -7.61 3.79 0.35
N ARG A 132 -6.43 3.26 0.64
CA ARG A 132 -6.08 1.83 0.77
C ARG A 132 -5.24 1.66 2.04
N LEU A 133 -5.07 0.44 2.53
CA LEU A 133 -4.27 0.21 3.73
C LEU A 133 -3.63 -1.17 3.71
N HIS A 134 -2.31 -1.26 3.89
CA HIS A 134 -1.63 -2.50 4.24
C HIS A 134 -2.00 -2.85 5.67
N ALA A 135 -2.64 -3.99 5.88
CA ALA A 135 -3.22 -4.35 7.16
C ALA A 135 -3.09 -5.86 7.47
N ASN A 136 -2.78 -6.16 8.71
CA ASN A 136 -2.74 -7.52 9.26
C ASN A 136 -1.85 -8.48 8.43
N GLN A 137 -0.73 -7.97 7.92
CA GLN A 137 0.25 -8.75 7.15
C GLN A 137 1.17 -9.54 8.06
N LEU A 138 1.68 -8.91 9.14
CA LEU A 138 2.70 -9.51 10.01
C LEU A 138 2.10 -10.11 11.28
N GLY A 139 0.90 -9.71 11.65
CA GLY A 139 0.15 -10.20 12.80
C GLY A 139 -1.28 -9.67 12.84
N PRO A 140 -2.12 -10.18 13.76
CA PRO A 140 -3.42 -9.57 14.04
C PRO A 140 -3.22 -8.13 14.52
N GLY A 141 -4.00 -7.19 13.97
CA GLY A 141 -3.86 -5.77 14.29
C GLY A 141 -5.14 -4.97 14.04
N PRO A 142 -5.13 -3.67 14.31
CA PRO A 142 -6.29 -2.81 14.13
C PRO A 142 -6.47 -2.30 12.69
N GLY A 143 -5.57 -2.67 11.76
CA GLY A 143 -5.51 -2.11 10.41
C GLY A 143 -6.78 -2.36 9.60
N VAL A 144 -7.31 -3.58 9.62
CA VAL A 144 -8.55 -3.91 8.88
C VAL A 144 -9.72 -3.07 9.37
N ARG A 145 -9.89 -2.95 10.69
CA ARG A 145 -10.93 -2.10 11.26
C ARG A 145 -10.77 -0.63 10.84
N LEU A 146 -9.53 -0.11 10.85
CA LEU A 146 -9.26 1.26 10.40
C LEU A 146 -9.64 1.44 8.93
N ALA A 147 -9.30 0.48 8.06
CA ALA A 147 -9.66 0.53 6.65
C ALA A 147 -11.17 0.60 6.45
N VAL A 148 -11.94 -0.24 7.15
CA VAL A 148 -13.41 -0.23 7.11
C VAL A 148 -13.97 1.07 7.66
N GLU A 149 -13.47 1.56 8.80
CA GLU A 149 -13.90 2.82 9.44
C GLU A 149 -13.76 4.02 8.48
N LEU A 150 -12.68 4.06 7.72
CA LEU A 150 -12.41 5.18 6.79
C LEU A 150 -13.02 4.97 5.39
N GLY A 151 -13.72 3.87 5.17
CA GLY A 151 -14.28 3.54 3.84
C GLY A 151 -13.19 3.34 2.79
N ALA A 152 -12.03 2.77 3.18
CA ALA A 152 -10.96 2.47 2.25
C ALA A 152 -11.43 1.50 1.16
N ALA A 153 -10.93 1.68 -0.06
CA ALA A 153 -11.26 0.81 -1.18
C ALA A 153 -10.77 -0.63 -0.93
N SER A 154 -9.60 -0.79 -0.30
CA SER A 154 -9.07 -2.10 0.07
C SER A 154 -8.31 -2.07 1.38
N ALA A 155 -8.28 -3.24 2.05
CA ALA A 155 -7.31 -3.63 3.05
C ALA A 155 -6.42 -4.70 2.41
N ASP A 156 -5.15 -4.40 2.25
CA ASP A 156 -4.21 -5.26 1.50
C ASP A 156 -3.46 -6.19 2.47
N HIS A 157 -3.11 -7.37 2.00
CA HIS A 157 -2.55 -8.54 2.69
C HIS A 157 -3.59 -9.35 3.45
N CYS A 158 -4.15 -8.84 4.52
CA CYS A 158 -5.16 -9.55 5.32
C CYS A 158 -4.73 -10.98 5.71
N THR A 159 -3.42 -11.19 5.96
CA THR A 159 -2.83 -12.51 6.25
C THR A 159 -3.30 -13.05 7.59
N HIS A 160 -3.48 -12.16 8.57
CA HIS A 160 -3.83 -12.50 9.95
C HIS A 160 -5.20 -11.93 10.36
N LEU A 161 -6.25 -12.31 9.63
CA LEU A 161 -7.62 -11.89 9.94
C LEU A 161 -8.16 -12.59 11.19
N THR A 162 -8.75 -11.81 12.07
CA THR A 162 -9.59 -12.31 13.18
C THR A 162 -11.04 -12.50 12.72
N PRO A 163 -11.88 -13.25 13.44
CA PRO A 163 -13.32 -13.31 13.16
C PRO A 163 -14.00 -11.93 13.12
N ALA A 164 -13.59 -11.01 14.00
CA ALA A 164 -14.12 -9.66 14.02
C ALA A 164 -13.73 -8.84 12.78
N ASP A 165 -12.51 -9.02 12.26
CA ASP A 165 -12.10 -8.37 11.00
C ASP A 165 -12.94 -8.85 9.83
N VAL A 166 -13.27 -10.15 9.79
CA VAL A 166 -14.15 -10.71 8.75
C VAL A 166 -15.57 -10.14 8.86
N ASP A 167 -16.10 -9.99 10.08
CA ASP A 167 -17.41 -9.40 10.31
C ASP A 167 -17.42 -7.90 9.91
N ASP A 168 -16.39 -7.14 10.25
CA ASP A 168 -16.23 -5.73 9.88
C ASP A 168 -16.15 -5.58 8.34
N LEU A 169 -15.36 -6.40 7.65
CA LEU A 169 -15.26 -6.40 6.19
C LEU A 169 -16.59 -6.77 5.53
N ALA A 170 -17.31 -7.76 6.07
CA ALA A 170 -18.60 -8.19 5.54
C ALA A 170 -19.68 -7.11 5.70
N ALA A 171 -19.59 -6.27 6.72
CA ALA A 171 -20.53 -5.17 6.98
C ALA A 171 -20.17 -3.90 6.18
N GLY A 172 -18.95 -3.79 5.67
CA GLY A 172 -18.42 -2.62 4.94
C GLY A 172 -18.39 -2.80 3.43
N SER A 173 -17.78 -1.83 2.76
CA SER A 173 -17.48 -1.87 1.31
C SER A 173 -16.00 -2.08 1.00
N THR A 174 -15.17 -2.21 2.02
CA THR A 174 -13.72 -2.39 1.89
C THR A 174 -13.44 -3.81 1.39
N VAL A 175 -12.64 -3.92 0.32
CA VAL A 175 -12.25 -5.21 -0.25
C VAL A 175 -11.00 -5.74 0.44
N ALA A 176 -11.03 -6.99 0.90
CA ALA A 176 -9.83 -7.68 1.37
C ALA A 176 -9.01 -8.16 0.16
N THR A 177 -7.81 -7.63 -0.02
CA THR A 177 -6.88 -8.04 -1.08
C THR A 177 -5.87 -9.04 -0.53
N LEU A 178 -6.04 -10.31 -0.87
CA LEU A 178 -5.12 -11.36 -0.46
C LEU A 178 -3.94 -11.44 -1.42
N LEU A 179 -2.71 -11.48 -0.89
CA LEU A 179 -1.47 -11.44 -1.66
C LEU A 179 -0.59 -12.68 -1.38
N PRO A 180 -1.05 -13.91 -1.69
CA PRO A 180 -0.38 -15.15 -1.29
C PRO A 180 1.05 -15.30 -1.84
N LEU A 181 1.40 -14.62 -2.93
CA LEU A 181 2.77 -14.60 -3.46
C LEU A 181 3.74 -13.78 -2.59
N VAL A 182 3.23 -12.86 -1.78
CA VAL A 182 4.05 -12.13 -0.81
C VAL A 182 4.46 -13.07 0.32
N GLU A 183 3.52 -13.83 0.89
CA GLU A 183 3.80 -14.84 1.91
C GLU A 183 4.78 -15.89 1.38
N PHE A 184 4.59 -16.36 0.15
CA PHE A 184 5.53 -17.27 -0.51
C PHE A 184 6.94 -16.67 -0.61
N SER A 185 7.07 -15.44 -1.10
CA SER A 185 8.38 -14.79 -1.32
C SER A 185 9.06 -14.39 -0.01
N THR A 186 8.30 -14.09 1.03
CA THR A 186 8.82 -13.76 2.37
C THR A 186 9.00 -14.98 3.27
N ARG A 187 8.56 -16.17 2.82
CA ARG A 187 8.53 -17.42 3.60
C ARG A 187 7.71 -17.29 4.88
N SER A 188 6.68 -16.47 4.83
CA SER A 188 5.72 -16.32 5.92
C SER A 188 4.70 -17.46 5.91
N PRO A 189 4.09 -17.81 7.04
CA PRO A 189 2.98 -18.76 7.07
C PRO A 189 1.84 -18.29 6.19
N TYR A 190 1.20 -19.22 5.45
CA TYR A 190 -0.04 -18.87 4.77
C TYR A 190 -1.17 -18.66 5.77
N PRO A 191 -2.05 -17.67 5.53
CA PRO A 191 -3.19 -17.45 6.39
C PRO A 191 -4.07 -18.72 6.42
N GLY A 192 -4.58 -19.04 7.59
CA GLY A 192 -5.71 -19.98 7.68
C GLY A 192 -6.87 -19.44 6.86
N CYS A 193 -7.42 -20.22 5.93
CA CYS A 193 -8.48 -19.76 5.04
C CYS A 193 -9.69 -19.26 5.85
N PRO A 194 -10.01 -17.95 5.83
CA PRO A 194 -11.24 -17.47 6.45
C PRO A 194 -12.48 -17.92 5.68
N CYS A 195 -12.31 -18.57 4.54
CA CYS A 195 -13.37 -19.01 3.61
C CYS A 195 -14.39 -19.96 4.24
N ALA A 196 -14.11 -20.58 5.37
CA ALA A 196 -15.09 -21.42 6.08
C ALA A 196 -16.29 -20.62 6.66
N ARG A 197 -16.20 -19.29 6.68
CA ARG A 197 -17.28 -18.38 7.14
C ARG A 197 -17.85 -17.48 6.04
N TRP A 198 -17.26 -17.48 4.85
CA TRP A 198 -17.80 -16.71 3.72
C TRP A 198 -18.98 -17.48 3.11
N THR A 199 -20.17 -17.09 3.45
CA THR A 199 -21.34 -17.40 2.61
C THR A 199 -21.28 -16.46 1.40
N PRO A 200 -21.30 -16.97 0.16
CA PRO A 200 -21.35 -16.12 -1.02
C PRO A 200 -22.58 -15.22 -0.94
N VAL A 201 -22.40 -13.92 -0.97
CA VAL A 201 -23.52 -12.99 -1.18
C VAL A 201 -24.06 -13.31 -2.57
N PRO A 202 -25.37 -13.65 -2.73
CA PRO A 202 -25.92 -13.85 -4.05
C PRO A 202 -25.77 -12.57 -4.85
N LEU A 203 -25.08 -12.62 -6.00
CA LEU A 203 -25.09 -11.54 -6.97
C LEU A 203 -26.56 -11.30 -7.35
N SER A 204 -27.13 -10.21 -6.88
CA SER A 204 -28.42 -9.74 -7.39
C SER A 204 -28.26 -9.43 -8.88
N ARG A 205 -29.05 -10.12 -9.70
CA ARG A 205 -29.14 -9.89 -11.15
C ARG A 205 -29.69 -8.51 -11.46
#